data_f5a5ccf5e078898195f673db222c8368
#
_entry.id   f5a5ccf5e078898195f673db222c8368
#
_cell.length_a   1.000
_cell.length_b   1.000
_cell.length_c   1.000
_cell.angle_alpha   90.00
_cell.angle_beta   90.00
_cell.angle_gamma   90.00
#
_symmetry.space_group_name_H-M   'P 1'
#
loop_
_entity.id
_entity.type
_entity.pdbx_description
1 polymer ?
#
loop_
_entity_poly.entity_id
_entity_poly.type
_entity_poly.pdbx_seq_one_letter_code
_entity_poly.pdbx_strand_id
1 'polypeptide(L)'
;WEFSPVPNELLLERGFKYDHSLMHRDFEPYYVRVGDSWTKIDYDRPAEEWMRPLVRGEETALIEIPASWYLDDLPPMMFIKASPNSHGFVNPRDVERLWLDQFDWVYRECDYAVFTMTIHPDVSGRPQNLLMHERIIEHINRHSGVRWVTFDEIADDFARRNPR
;
A
#
# COMPACT_ATOMS: atom_id res chain seq x y z
N TRP A 1 0.73 -2.02 8.91
CA TRP A 1 -0.54 -1.30 8.76
C TRP A 1 -1.62 -1.98 9.60
N GLU A 2 -2.33 -1.21 10.38
CA GLU A 2 -3.47 -1.68 11.16
C GLU A 2 -4.70 -0.86 10.75
N PHE A 3 -5.78 -1.55 10.43
CA PHE A 3 -7.03 -0.93 10.05
C PHE A 3 -7.95 -0.77 11.26
N SER A 4 -8.46 0.44 11.46
CA SER A 4 -9.60 0.72 12.33
C SER A 4 -10.49 1.77 11.64
N PRO A 5 -11.81 1.71 11.72
CA PRO A 5 -12.68 2.73 11.12
C PRO A 5 -12.55 4.12 11.77
N VAL A 6 -12.09 4.18 13.01
CA VAL A 6 -11.93 5.42 13.78
C VAL A 6 -10.87 6.39 13.20
N PRO A 7 -9.69 5.93 12.72
CA PRO A 7 -8.68 6.86 12.18
C PRO A 7 -9.19 7.74 11.04
N ASN A 8 -9.97 7.20 10.11
CA ASN A 8 -10.41 7.96 8.93
C ASN A 8 -11.30 9.16 9.30
N GLU A 9 -12.19 8.98 10.27
CA GLU A 9 -13.02 10.08 10.78
C GLU A 9 -12.17 11.14 11.47
N LEU A 10 -11.19 10.73 12.29
CA LEU A 10 -10.27 11.63 12.96
C LEU A 10 -9.35 12.38 11.98
N LEU A 11 -8.87 11.72 10.93
CA LEU A 11 -8.07 12.36 9.90
C LEU A 11 -8.87 13.43 9.16
N LEU A 12 -10.12 13.14 8.82
CA LEU A 12 -11.03 14.09 8.20
C LEU A 12 -11.31 15.29 9.12
N GLU A 13 -11.63 15.04 10.39
CA GLU A 13 -11.87 16.10 11.39
C GLU A 13 -10.66 17.03 11.56
N ARG A 14 -9.46 16.49 11.40
CA ARG A 14 -8.20 17.24 11.50
C ARG A 14 -7.72 17.84 10.19
N GLY A 15 -8.46 17.67 9.11
CA GLY A 15 -8.16 18.25 7.80
C GLY A 15 -6.99 17.59 7.08
N PHE A 16 -6.71 16.32 7.36
CA PHE A 16 -5.72 15.56 6.58
C PHE A 16 -6.21 15.39 5.14
N LYS A 17 -5.31 15.54 4.19
CA LYS A 17 -5.58 15.44 2.76
C LYS A 17 -5.51 14.00 2.26
N TYR A 18 -4.58 13.23 2.78
CA TYR A 18 -4.34 11.84 2.38
C TYR A 18 -3.98 10.95 3.57
N ASP A 19 -4.13 9.66 3.36
CA ASP A 19 -3.68 8.58 4.22
C ASP A 19 -2.92 7.52 3.40
N HIS A 20 -2.20 6.63 4.06
CA HIS A 20 -1.44 5.54 3.45
C HIS A 20 -1.47 4.31 4.36
N SER A 21 -2.66 3.86 4.72
CA SER A 21 -2.81 2.71 5.63
C SER A 21 -3.72 1.60 5.08
N LEU A 22 -4.46 1.87 4.00
CA LEU A 22 -5.40 0.93 3.41
C LEU A 22 -4.85 0.31 2.12
N MET A 23 -5.36 -0.87 1.77
CA MET A 23 -4.88 -1.68 0.66
C MET A 23 -6.03 -2.19 -0.23
N HIS A 24 -7.08 -1.37 -0.45
CA HIS A 24 -8.22 -1.76 -1.27
C HIS A 24 -7.94 -1.78 -2.77
N ARG A 25 -6.93 -1.03 -3.20
CA ARG A 25 -6.41 -1.01 -4.58
C ARG A 25 -4.90 -1.13 -4.52
N ASP A 26 -4.31 -1.82 -5.51
CA ASP A 26 -2.87 -2.06 -5.49
C ASP A 26 -2.05 -0.83 -5.89
N PHE A 27 -2.47 -0.13 -6.97
CA PHE A 27 -1.65 0.92 -7.59
C PHE A 27 -2.43 2.18 -7.95
N GLU A 28 -3.68 2.32 -7.53
CA GLU A 28 -4.51 3.48 -7.81
C GLU A 28 -4.98 4.16 -6.54
N PRO A 29 -4.71 5.47 -6.34
CA PRO A 29 -5.31 6.22 -5.26
C PRO A 29 -6.84 6.23 -5.39
N TYR A 30 -7.53 6.43 -4.28
CA TYR A 30 -8.99 6.49 -4.25
C TYR A 30 -9.48 7.36 -3.10
N TYR A 31 -10.72 7.86 -3.19
CA TYR A 31 -11.36 8.50 -2.05
C TYR A 31 -11.84 7.47 -1.04
N VAL A 32 -11.49 7.68 0.22
CA VAL A 32 -11.89 6.80 1.33
C VAL A 32 -13.38 6.95 1.61
N ARG A 33 -14.07 5.84 1.87
CA ARG A 33 -15.43 5.85 2.41
C ARG A 33 -15.42 5.65 3.91
N VAL A 34 -16.40 6.25 4.58
CA VAL A 34 -16.67 6.03 5.99
C VAL A 34 -18.08 5.45 6.15
N GLY A 35 -18.28 4.62 7.17
CA GLY A 35 -19.56 3.99 7.44
C GLY A 35 -19.84 2.73 6.62
N ASP A 36 -18.86 2.17 5.91
CA ASP A 36 -18.99 0.83 5.32
C ASP A 36 -19.28 -0.19 6.43
N SER A 37 -20.26 -1.05 6.21
CA SER A 37 -20.53 -2.15 7.13
C SER A 37 -20.61 -3.49 6.43
N TRP A 38 -19.98 -4.47 7.03
CA TRP A 38 -19.93 -5.85 6.53
C TRP A 38 -20.12 -6.84 7.67
N THR A 39 -20.49 -8.06 7.35
CA THR A 39 -20.62 -9.13 8.32
C THR A 39 -19.29 -9.82 8.53
N LYS A 40 -18.89 -9.99 9.78
CA LYS A 40 -17.71 -10.80 10.11
C LYS A 40 -17.94 -12.26 9.72
N ILE A 41 -16.95 -12.87 9.09
CA ILE A 41 -16.97 -14.30 8.78
C ILE A 41 -17.00 -15.11 10.07
N ASP A 42 -17.91 -16.09 10.13
CA ASP A 42 -18.06 -17.02 11.24
C ASP A 42 -18.15 -18.44 10.66
N TYR A 43 -17.06 -19.16 10.68
CA TYR A 43 -16.98 -20.52 10.14
C TYR A 43 -17.67 -21.58 11.02
N ASP A 44 -18.05 -21.25 12.26
CA ASP A 44 -18.75 -22.14 13.17
C ASP A 44 -20.28 -22.14 12.93
N ARG A 45 -20.75 -21.27 12.01
CA ARG A 45 -22.17 -21.13 11.68
C ARG A 45 -22.40 -21.26 10.17
N PRO A 46 -23.60 -21.73 9.73
CA PRO A 46 -23.97 -21.73 8.33
C PRO A 46 -23.87 -20.33 7.71
N ALA A 47 -23.36 -20.24 6.47
CA ALA A 47 -23.14 -18.95 5.80
C ALA A 47 -24.41 -18.10 5.68
N GLU A 48 -25.56 -18.75 5.51
CA GLU A 48 -26.89 -18.12 5.41
C GLU A 48 -27.27 -17.31 6.66
N GLU A 49 -26.69 -17.63 7.81
CA GLU A 49 -26.99 -16.95 9.08
C GLU A 49 -26.21 -15.64 9.25
N TRP A 50 -25.02 -15.54 8.67
CA TRP A 50 -24.14 -14.39 8.86
C TRP A 50 -23.77 -13.64 7.57
N MET A 51 -23.79 -14.29 6.40
CA MET A 51 -23.43 -13.62 5.16
C MET A 51 -24.51 -12.63 4.73
N ARG A 52 -24.16 -11.36 4.77
CA ARG A 52 -25.01 -10.24 4.32
C ARG A 52 -24.29 -9.42 3.28
N PRO A 53 -24.98 -8.79 2.33
CA PRO A 53 -24.36 -7.84 1.41
C PRO A 53 -23.63 -6.73 2.14
N LEU A 54 -22.51 -6.27 1.58
CA LEU A 54 -21.83 -5.06 2.02
C LEU A 54 -22.78 -3.86 1.92
N VAL A 55 -22.92 -3.13 3.01
CA VAL A 55 -23.56 -1.81 3.00
C VAL A 55 -22.46 -0.77 2.82
N ARG A 56 -22.49 -0.06 1.70
CA ARG A 56 -21.51 0.99 1.39
C ARG A 56 -21.85 2.26 2.14
N GLY A 57 -20.83 2.83 2.77
CA GLY A 57 -20.87 4.14 3.39
C GLY A 57 -20.73 5.29 2.38
N GLU A 58 -20.42 6.46 2.91
CA GLU A 58 -20.27 7.69 2.13
C GLU A 58 -18.80 7.94 1.75
N GLU A 59 -18.58 8.39 0.52
CA GLU A 59 -17.28 8.79 0.04
C GLU A 59 -16.88 10.13 0.65
N THR A 60 -15.64 10.21 1.14
CA THR A 60 -15.08 11.39 1.80
C THR A 60 -14.09 12.14 0.92
N ALA A 61 -13.55 13.25 1.43
CA ALA A 61 -12.48 14.00 0.76
C ALA A 61 -11.07 13.43 1.05
N LEU A 62 -10.93 12.47 1.97
CA LEU A 62 -9.66 11.85 2.29
C LEU A 62 -9.22 10.94 1.14
N ILE A 63 -7.99 11.15 0.67
CA ILE A 63 -7.41 10.35 -0.42
C ILE A 63 -6.54 9.25 0.18
N GLU A 64 -6.81 8.02 -0.19
CA GLU A 64 -5.92 6.91 0.13
C GLU A 64 -4.88 6.76 -0.96
N ILE A 65 -3.61 6.76 -0.57
CA ILE A 65 -2.48 6.37 -1.41
C ILE A 65 -2.17 4.92 -1.08
N PRO A 66 -2.29 3.98 -2.03
CA PRO A 66 -2.24 2.56 -1.72
C PRO A 66 -0.97 2.12 -1.00
N ALA A 67 -1.13 1.37 0.07
CA ALA A 67 -0.07 0.62 0.73
C ALA A 67 -0.07 -0.83 0.23
N SER A 68 1.05 -1.53 0.33
CA SER A 68 1.13 -2.94 -0.05
C SER A 68 2.15 -3.71 0.78
N TRP A 69 1.70 -4.80 1.41
CA TRP A 69 2.59 -5.75 2.07
C TRP A 69 3.60 -6.40 1.10
N TYR A 70 3.28 -6.45 -0.20
CA TYR A 70 4.15 -7.01 -1.22
C TYR A 70 5.28 -6.06 -1.66
N LEU A 71 5.19 -4.77 -1.27
CA LEU A 71 6.21 -3.74 -1.52
C LEU A 71 6.76 -3.16 -0.21
N ASP A 72 6.71 -3.94 0.86
CA ASP A 72 7.24 -3.61 2.19
C ASP A 72 8.46 -4.49 2.48
N ASP A 73 9.55 -3.88 2.93
CA ASP A 73 10.80 -4.59 3.23
C ASP A 73 10.76 -5.35 4.57
N LEU A 74 9.87 -4.97 5.48
CA LEU A 74 9.79 -5.54 6.81
C LEU A 74 9.41 -7.03 6.80
N PRO A 75 8.32 -7.47 6.11
CA PRO A 75 7.91 -8.87 6.14
C PRO A 75 8.99 -9.85 5.68
N PRO A 76 9.71 -9.62 4.55
CA PRO A 76 10.73 -10.58 4.10
C PRO A 76 12.07 -10.45 4.82
N MET A 77 12.44 -9.28 5.32
CA MET A 77 13.82 -9.00 5.72
C MET A 77 14.03 -8.79 7.22
N MET A 78 12.96 -8.53 7.99
CA MET A 78 13.09 -8.33 9.43
C MET A 78 13.09 -9.66 10.18
N PHE A 79 14.08 -9.87 11.03
CA PHE A 79 14.10 -10.97 11.99
C PHE A 79 13.77 -10.47 13.38
N ILE A 80 12.65 -10.95 13.93
CA ILE A 80 12.22 -10.67 15.30
C ILE A 80 12.15 -12.00 16.05
N LYS A 81 13.13 -12.27 16.90
CA LYS A 81 13.26 -13.54 17.63
C LYS A 81 12.00 -13.94 18.41
N ALA A 82 11.27 -12.98 18.91
CA ALA A 82 10.04 -13.21 19.69
C ALA A 82 8.78 -13.38 18.83
N SER A 83 8.88 -13.19 17.51
CA SER A 83 7.74 -13.28 16.59
C SER A 83 7.84 -14.55 15.74
N PRO A 84 6.86 -15.49 15.84
CA PRO A 84 6.88 -16.72 15.07
C PRO A 84 6.70 -16.51 13.57
N ASN A 85 6.22 -15.35 13.14
CA ASN A 85 5.97 -15.00 11.74
C ASN A 85 7.11 -14.16 11.13
N SER A 86 8.17 -13.88 11.88
CA SER A 86 9.33 -13.16 11.38
C SER A 86 10.30 -14.15 10.73
N HIS A 87 10.36 -14.15 9.41
CA HIS A 87 11.26 -15.03 8.67
C HIS A 87 12.67 -14.49 8.61
N GLY A 88 12.85 -13.21 8.29
CA GLY A 88 14.15 -12.56 8.21
C GLY A 88 15.13 -13.23 7.25
N PHE A 89 16.26 -12.60 7.02
CA PHE A 89 17.38 -13.19 6.26
C PHE A 89 17.03 -13.68 4.84
N VAL A 90 15.94 -13.19 4.25
CA VAL A 90 15.63 -13.47 2.85
C VAL A 90 16.70 -12.83 1.97
N ASN A 91 17.09 -13.52 0.90
CA ASN A 91 18.05 -13.00 -0.06
C ASN A 91 17.51 -11.72 -0.72
N PRO A 92 18.18 -10.57 -0.60
CA PRO A 92 17.71 -9.32 -1.20
C PRO A 92 17.51 -9.40 -2.72
N ARG A 93 18.20 -10.28 -3.42
CA ARG A 93 17.99 -10.50 -4.86
C ARG A 93 16.63 -11.08 -5.21
N ASP A 94 16.07 -11.89 -4.34
CA ASP A 94 14.74 -12.46 -4.55
C ASP A 94 13.66 -11.39 -4.32
N VAL A 95 13.82 -10.55 -3.29
CA VAL A 95 12.94 -9.41 -3.03
C VAL A 95 13.03 -8.38 -4.16
N GLU A 96 14.25 -8.03 -4.60
CA GLU A 96 14.49 -7.16 -5.76
C GLU A 96 13.70 -7.64 -6.99
N ARG A 97 13.80 -8.92 -7.31
CA ARG A 97 13.10 -9.49 -8.46
C ARG A 97 11.59 -9.38 -8.32
N LEU A 98 11.03 -9.71 -7.14
CA LEU A 98 9.60 -9.57 -6.89
C LEU A 98 9.11 -8.13 -7.07
N TRP A 99 9.86 -7.15 -6.62
CA TRP A 99 9.50 -5.74 -6.74
C TRP A 99 9.63 -5.24 -8.17
N LEU A 100 10.70 -5.64 -8.87
CA LEU A 100 10.88 -5.29 -10.28
C LEU A 100 9.82 -5.92 -11.18
N ASP A 101 9.46 -7.18 -10.96
CA ASP A 101 8.40 -7.86 -11.72
C ASP A 101 7.04 -7.15 -11.53
N GLN A 102 6.74 -6.65 -10.30
CA GLN A 102 5.54 -5.83 -10.06
C GLN A 102 5.62 -4.48 -10.77
N PHE A 103 6.76 -3.79 -10.70
CA PHE A 103 6.95 -2.52 -11.39
C PHE A 103 6.82 -2.67 -12.90
N ASP A 104 7.45 -3.66 -13.51
CA ASP A 104 7.42 -3.92 -14.94
C ASP A 104 5.99 -4.25 -15.41
N TRP A 105 5.25 -5.01 -14.62
CA TRP A 105 3.84 -5.29 -14.90
C TRP A 105 3.00 -4.01 -14.86
N VAL A 106 3.13 -3.22 -13.81
CA VAL A 106 2.40 -1.95 -13.63
C VAL A 106 2.72 -0.99 -14.77
N TYR A 107 3.99 -0.84 -15.11
CA TYR A 107 4.45 0.04 -16.18
C TYR A 107 3.88 -0.35 -17.55
N ARG A 108 3.71 -1.65 -17.80
CA ARG A 108 3.17 -2.17 -19.06
C ARG A 108 1.65 -2.09 -19.13
N GLU A 109 0.94 -2.36 -18.03
CA GLU A 109 -0.51 -2.58 -18.05
C GLU A 109 -1.34 -1.38 -17.59
N CYS A 110 -0.73 -0.42 -16.89
CA CYS A 110 -1.45 0.70 -16.28
C CYS A 110 -1.09 2.01 -16.97
N ASP A 111 -2.10 2.72 -17.50
CA ASP A 111 -1.91 4.07 -18.07
C ASP A 111 -1.53 5.10 -16.99
N TYR A 112 -1.98 4.88 -15.76
CA TYR A 112 -1.66 5.66 -14.58
C TYR A 112 -1.56 4.73 -13.37
N ALA A 113 -0.49 4.88 -12.61
CA ALA A 113 -0.28 4.13 -11.38
C ALA A 113 0.59 4.89 -10.40
N VAL A 114 0.44 4.54 -9.13
CA VAL A 114 1.32 4.96 -8.03
C VAL A 114 2.01 3.72 -7.48
N PHE A 115 3.33 3.70 -7.53
CA PHE A 115 4.13 2.57 -7.06
C PHE A 115 4.84 2.95 -5.77
N THR A 116 4.31 2.52 -4.64
CA THR A 116 4.80 2.88 -3.30
C THR A 116 5.59 1.73 -2.70
N MET A 117 6.85 1.99 -2.39
CA MET A 117 7.72 1.05 -1.66
C MET A 117 7.87 1.51 -0.22
N THR A 118 7.52 0.65 0.73
CA THR A 118 7.68 0.91 2.16
C THR A 118 9.03 0.42 2.63
N ILE A 119 9.83 1.33 3.21
CA ILE A 119 11.22 1.08 3.57
C ILE A 119 11.44 1.44 5.04
N HIS A 120 11.96 0.49 5.80
CA HIS A 120 12.33 0.68 7.20
C HIS A 120 13.86 0.82 7.32
N PRO A 121 14.38 1.92 7.88
CA PRO A 121 15.82 2.18 7.92
C PRO A 121 16.65 1.12 8.64
N ASP A 122 16.09 0.48 9.66
CA ASP A 122 16.73 -0.60 10.42
C ASP A 122 16.84 -1.93 9.65
N VAL A 123 16.01 -2.09 8.62
CA VAL A 123 16.02 -3.22 7.68
C VAL A 123 16.80 -2.87 6.43
N SER A 124 16.35 -1.86 5.70
CA SER A 124 16.92 -1.45 4.42
C SER A 124 18.25 -0.72 4.51
N GLY A 125 18.62 -0.21 5.68
CA GLY A 125 19.93 0.41 5.92
C GLY A 125 21.12 -0.57 5.94
N ARG A 126 20.91 -1.86 5.66
CA ARG A 126 21.97 -2.86 5.57
C ARG A 126 22.64 -2.82 4.18
N PRO A 127 23.98 -3.02 4.08
CA PRO A 127 24.69 -2.88 2.81
C PRO A 127 24.09 -3.69 1.64
N GLN A 128 23.70 -4.93 1.88
CA GLN A 128 23.11 -5.78 0.85
C GLN A 128 21.73 -5.28 0.36
N ASN A 129 20.97 -4.64 1.25
CA ASN A 129 19.66 -4.09 0.93
C ASN A 129 19.80 -2.71 0.25
N LEU A 130 20.79 -1.91 0.64
CA LEU A 130 21.12 -0.66 -0.07
C LEU A 130 21.50 -0.93 -1.53
N LEU A 131 22.33 -1.94 -1.79
CA LEU A 131 22.64 -2.38 -3.15
C LEU A 131 21.40 -2.87 -3.93
N MET A 132 20.44 -3.47 -3.26
CA MET A 132 19.15 -3.83 -3.85
C MET A 132 18.38 -2.57 -4.27
N HIS A 133 18.23 -1.61 -3.37
CA HIS A 133 17.53 -0.36 -3.66
C HIS A 133 18.19 0.46 -4.77
N GLU A 134 19.52 0.53 -4.80
CA GLU A 134 20.26 1.17 -5.91
C GLU A 134 19.84 0.59 -7.26
N ARG A 135 19.82 -0.74 -7.39
CA ARG A 135 19.43 -1.40 -8.64
C ARG A 135 17.96 -1.22 -8.99
N ILE A 136 17.06 -1.22 -8.00
CA ILE A 136 15.63 -0.94 -8.21
C ILE A 136 15.45 0.49 -8.72
N ILE A 137 16.09 1.47 -8.09
CA ILE A 137 16.03 2.87 -8.49
C ILE A 137 16.59 3.06 -9.90
N GLU A 138 17.74 2.45 -10.20
CA GLU A 138 18.34 2.49 -11.54
C GLU A 138 17.41 1.86 -12.60
N HIS A 139 16.77 0.75 -12.29
CA HIS A 139 15.81 0.12 -13.20
C HIS A 139 14.62 1.04 -13.48
N ILE A 140 13.98 1.55 -12.44
CA ILE A 140 12.84 2.47 -12.54
C ILE A 140 13.22 3.72 -13.36
N ASN A 141 14.39 4.30 -13.13
CA ASN A 141 14.87 5.50 -13.81
C ASN A 141 15.12 5.33 -15.32
N ARG A 142 15.20 4.09 -15.82
CA ARG A 142 15.31 3.80 -17.26
C ARG A 142 13.98 3.93 -18.00
N HIS A 143 12.87 4.02 -17.29
CA HIS A 143 11.53 4.03 -17.88
C HIS A 143 11.04 5.48 -18.09
N SER A 144 10.58 5.77 -19.29
CA SER A 144 10.02 7.08 -19.63
C SER A 144 8.66 7.30 -18.97
N GLY A 145 8.35 8.54 -18.62
CA GLY A 145 7.05 8.88 -18.01
C GLY A 145 6.94 8.56 -16.52
N VAL A 146 7.96 7.98 -15.91
CA VAL A 146 8.02 7.73 -14.46
C VAL A 146 8.65 8.93 -13.75
N ARG A 147 8.10 9.29 -12.60
CA ARG A 147 8.60 10.39 -11.75
C ARG A 147 8.61 9.97 -10.28
N TRP A 148 9.65 10.38 -9.57
CA TRP A 148 9.68 10.35 -8.11
C TRP A 148 8.99 11.60 -7.58
N VAL A 149 7.99 11.42 -6.75
CA VAL A 149 7.13 12.49 -6.23
C VAL A 149 6.81 12.26 -4.77
N THR A 150 6.36 13.31 -4.08
CA THR A 150 5.87 13.20 -2.70
C THR A 150 4.43 12.70 -2.67
N PHE A 151 3.98 12.20 -1.53
CA PHE A 151 2.58 11.81 -1.35
C PHE A 151 1.61 12.99 -1.49
N ASP A 152 2.06 14.19 -1.11
CA ASP A 152 1.28 15.40 -1.30
C ASP A 152 1.03 15.71 -2.79
N GLU A 153 2.06 15.55 -3.63
CA GLU A 153 1.94 15.68 -5.09
C GLU A 153 1.04 14.61 -5.71
N ILE A 154 1.08 13.38 -5.19
CA ILE A 154 0.19 12.30 -5.63
C ILE A 154 -1.26 12.65 -5.31
N ALA A 155 -1.52 13.09 -4.08
CA ALA A 155 -2.87 13.46 -3.65
C ALA A 155 -3.43 14.64 -4.46
N ASP A 156 -2.62 15.67 -4.74
CA ASP A 156 -3.02 16.81 -5.57
C ASP A 156 -3.28 16.41 -7.03
N ASP A 157 -2.44 15.55 -7.60
CA ASP A 157 -2.66 15.05 -8.96
C ASP A 157 -3.93 14.21 -9.05
N PHE A 158 -4.16 13.32 -8.08
CA PHE A 158 -5.37 12.52 -8.01
C PHE A 158 -6.63 13.37 -7.89
N ALA A 159 -6.66 14.34 -6.97
CA ALA A 159 -7.81 15.24 -6.78
C ALA A 159 -8.13 16.07 -8.04
N ARG A 160 -7.10 16.52 -8.75
CA ARG A 160 -7.25 17.25 -10.01
C ARG A 160 -7.85 16.39 -11.13
N ARG A 161 -7.48 15.12 -11.20
CA ARG A 161 -8.00 14.16 -12.20
C ARG A 161 -9.39 13.65 -11.88
N ASN A 162 -9.75 13.62 -10.60
CA ASN A 162 -11.01 13.07 -10.09
C ASN A 162 -11.72 14.12 -9.23
N PRO A 163 -12.21 15.22 -9.84
CA PRO A 163 -12.92 16.25 -9.08
C PRO A 163 -14.21 15.68 -8.49
N ARG A 164 -14.53 16.11 -7.26
CA ARG A 164 -15.74 15.74 -6.52
C ARG A 164 -16.80 16.82 -6.68
#